data_e4085501a5bebd88bc530124281263b5
#
_entry.id   e4085501a5bebd88bc530124281263b5
#
_cell.length_a   1.000
_cell.length_b   1.000
_cell.length_c   1.000
_cell.angle_alpha   90.00
_cell.angle_beta   90.00
_cell.angle_gamma   90.00
#
_symmetry.space_group_name_H-M   'P 1'
#
loop_
_entity.id
_entity.type
_entity.pdbx_description
1 polymer ?
#
loop_
_entity_poly.entity_id
_entity_poly.type
_entity_poly.pdbx_seq_one_letter_code
_entity_poly.pdbx_strand_id
1 'polypeptide(L)'
;MKKRWIALLLAAVLPIGVLAGCGSEDMPELSLDSITAPVAARNEMEVRTALGNYTGISEAAPDSADGEMATVQFAGDASATTALHDGYIYVLSNSELRILRAAGASTTQLNTLDISSGTSSEDSYEFANALLVEGDRLAVVTTASSMDSDLSGSDVCHLRLYDISEPSTPTLLRTFSQDGLYEGIGTANGLLLLVSSGTADLDEASGSAASMPQIGDNAESEAVPAAQFYLSSVLDAPTFSIVSAISLADAQRSGVRAFTGTIDHVCVSEQGVFLARSIRMESHGDAYKKDHYSVTNHAINAATELLRLTADADLTMLASKPLAGEVAAWELNAQANALYVVRSLS
;
A
#
# COMPACT_ATOMS: atom_id res chain seq x y z
N MET A 1 -6.80 -0.37 57.87
CA MET A 1 -5.90 0.34 56.92
C MET A 1 -5.12 -0.69 56.13
N LYS A 2 -5.53 -0.97 54.87
CA LYS A 2 -4.81 -1.89 53.97
C LYS A 2 -4.30 -1.07 52.82
N LYS A 3 -3.00 -0.87 52.74
CA LYS A 3 -2.31 -0.20 51.65
C LYS A 3 -2.25 -1.12 50.43
N ARG A 4 -2.91 -0.71 49.31
CA ARG A 4 -2.79 -1.36 48.01
C ARG A 4 -1.52 -0.82 47.35
N TRP A 5 -0.58 -1.69 47.09
CA TRP A 5 0.57 -1.43 46.23
C TRP A 5 0.12 -1.54 44.78
N ILE A 6 0.24 -0.45 44.02
CA ILE A 6 0.09 -0.42 42.58
C ILE A 6 1.50 -0.70 42.03
N ALA A 7 1.65 -1.87 41.42
CA ALA A 7 2.87 -2.18 40.68
C ALA A 7 2.81 -1.46 39.33
N LEU A 8 3.64 -0.43 39.19
CA LEU A 8 3.92 0.21 37.90
C LEU A 8 4.87 -0.70 37.13
N LEU A 9 4.39 -1.36 36.07
CA LEU A 9 5.24 -2.02 35.09
C LEU A 9 5.78 -0.93 34.14
N LEU A 10 6.98 -0.47 34.42
CA LEU A 10 7.79 0.30 33.48
C LEU A 10 8.32 -0.70 32.45
N ALA A 11 7.82 -0.68 31.23
CA ALA A 11 8.47 -1.32 30.10
C ALA A 11 9.75 -0.52 29.82
N ALA A 12 10.89 -1.07 30.20
CA ALA A 12 12.19 -0.53 29.88
C ALA A 12 12.48 -0.84 28.41
N VAL A 13 12.37 0.15 27.55
CA VAL A 13 13.01 0.13 26.23
C VAL A 13 14.50 0.21 26.48
N LEU A 14 15.19 -0.90 26.32
CA LEU A 14 16.64 -0.95 26.35
C LEU A 14 17.18 -0.44 24.99
N PRO A 15 18.01 0.60 24.98
CA PRO A 15 18.76 0.94 23.78
C PRO A 15 19.77 -0.18 23.54
N ILE A 16 19.66 -0.91 22.43
CA ILE A 16 20.70 -1.84 21.98
C ILE A 16 21.87 -0.96 21.54
N GLY A 17 22.85 -0.85 22.41
CA GLY A 17 24.11 -0.17 22.11
C GLY A 17 24.85 -0.91 21.00
N VAL A 18 25.19 -0.19 19.94
CA VAL A 18 26.11 -0.63 18.90
C VAL A 18 27.47 -0.90 19.53
N LEU A 19 27.80 -2.17 19.74
CA LEU A 19 29.17 -2.60 20.00
C LEU A 19 29.84 -2.86 18.65
N ALA A 20 30.65 -1.90 18.20
CA ALA A 20 31.57 -2.10 17.09
C ALA A 20 32.63 -3.14 17.50
N GLY A 21 32.41 -4.38 17.10
CA GLY A 21 33.37 -5.48 17.20
C GLY A 21 33.60 -6.05 15.81
N CYS A 22 34.85 -6.10 15.32
CA CYS A 22 35.24 -6.82 14.14
C CYS A 22 35.04 -8.33 14.37
N GLY A 23 33.90 -8.85 13.99
CA GLY A 23 33.55 -10.25 13.92
C GLY A 23 32.56 -10.42 12.79
N SER A 24 32.48 -11.57 12.15
CA SER A 24 31.46 -11.91 11.18
C SER A 24 30.10 -11.50 11.75
N GLU A 25 29.50 -10.45 11.20
CA GLU A 25 28.17 -10.05 11.61
C GLU A 25 27.22 -11.16 11.19
N ASP A 26 26.83 -11.99 12.16
CA ASP A 26 25.71 -12.89 11.98
C ASP A 26 24.49 -12.02 11.69
N MET A 27 23.81 -12.29 10.57
CA MET A 27 22.56 -11.62 10.24
C MET A 27 21.60 -11.70 11.40
N PRO A 28 20.90 -10.60 11.72
CA PRO A 28 19.78 -10.70 12.62
C PRO A 28 18.75 -11.64 11.99
N GLU A 29 18.56 -12.81 12.55
CA GLU A 29 17.56 -13.77 12.11
C GLU A 29 16.17 -13.19 12.38
N LEU A 30 15.35 -13.05 11.32
CA LEU A 30 13.97 -12.62 11.45
C LEU A 30 13.16 -13.76 12.08
N SER A 31 12.93 -13.66 13.39
CA SER A 31 12.09 -14.63 14.10
C SER A 31 10.61 -14.32 13.88
N LEU A 32 9.82 -15.30 13.46
CA LEU A 32 8.37 -15.16 13.36
C LEU A 32 7.73 -14.77 14.70
N ASP A 33 8.34 -15.16 15.82
CA ASP A 33 7.86 -14.82 17.16
C ASP A 33 8.05 -13.32 17.48
N SER A 34 8.92 -12.60 16.75
CA SER A 34 9.08 -11.16 16.89
C SER A 34 8.00 -10.35 16.17
N ILE A 35 7.31 -10.98 15.21
CA ILE A 35 6.22 -10.36 14.45
C ILE A 35 4.93 -10.56 15.25
N THR A 36 4.54 -9.54 15.98
CA THR A 36 3.30 -9.52 16.76
C THR A 36 2.24 -8.70 16.05
N ALA A 37 0.97 -8.91 16.41
CA ALA A 37 -0.13 -8.13 15.84
C ALA A 37 0.13 -6.62 15.97
N PRO A 38 -0.13 -5.82 14.92
CA PRO A 38 0.03 -4.38 14.97
C PRO A 38 -0.82 -3.74 16.06
N VAL A 39 -0.30 -2.69 16.66
CA VAL A 39 -0.92 -1.99 17.79
C VAL A 39 -1.36 -0.60 17.36
N ALA A 40 -2.55 -0.18 17.76
CA ALA A 40 -3.04 1.17 17.47
C ALA A 40 -2.13 2.24 18.09
N ALA A 41 -1.78 3.24 17.32
CA ALA A 41 -0.99 4.38 17.77
C ALA A 41 -1.80 5.27 18.71
N ARG A 42 -1.13 5.88 19.67
CA ARG A 42 -1.77 6.77 20.65
C ARG A 42 -1.69 8.24 20.27
N ASN A 43 -0.71 8.61 19.47
CA ASN A 43 -0.47 9.98 19.05
C ASN A 43 0.45 10.04 17.81
N GLU A 44 0.54 11.20 17.18
CA GLU A 44 1.35 11.46 15.98
C GLU A 44 2.84 11.18 16.19
N MET A 45 3.42 11.59 17.33
CA MET A 45 4.83 11.36 17.61
C MET A 45 5.18 9.89 17.61
N GLU A 46 4.30 9.04 18.12
CA GLU A 46 4.50 7.59 18.11
C GLU A 46 4.51 7.02 16.68
N VAL A 47 3.63 7.49 15.79
CA VAL A 47 3.62 7.11 14.38
C VAL A 47 4.92 7.54 13.69
N ARG A 48 5.28 8.81 13.81
CA ARG A 48 6.48 9.37 13.19
C ARG A 48 7.76 8.68 13.66
N THR A 49 7.84 8.38 14.95
CA THR A 49 8.97 7.63 15.52
C THR A 49 9.01 6.19 15.00
N ALA A 50 7.86 5.52 14.90
CA ALA A 50 7.79 4.16 14.40
C ALA A 50 8.22 4.07 12.93
N LEU A 51 7.82 5.02 12.09
CA LEU A 51 8.25 5.10 10.70
C LEU A 51 9.77 5.32 10.55
N GLY A 52 10.40 6.02 11.49
CA GLY A 52 11.85 6.20 11.50
C GLY A 52 12.62 5.04 12.14
N ASN A 53 11.96 4.11 12.82
CA ASN A 53 12.61 3.01 13.53
C ASN A 53 12.46 1.69 12.77
N TYR A 54 13.21 1.56 11.68
CA TYR A 54 13.24 0.37 10.85
C TYR A 54 14.56 -0.38 11.02
N THR A 55 14.53 -1.70 10.81
CA THR A 55 15.68 -2.60 11.01
C THR A 55 16.34 -3.02 9.70
N GLY A 56 15.76 -2.65 8.56
CA GLY A 56 16.34 -2.90 7.25
C GLY A 56 17.59 -2.02 7.04
N ILE A 57 18.65 -2.60 6.55
CA ILE A 57 19.79 -1.82 6.06
C ILE A 57 19.43 -1.43 4.63
N SER A 58 18.73 -0.32 4.47
CA SER A 58 18.64 0.35 3.19
C SER A 58 19.95 1.13 2.98
N GLU A 59 21.01 0.45 2.58
CA GLU A 59 22.01 1.16 1.80
C GLU A 59 21.33 1.47 0.47
N ALA A 60 21.37 2.75 0.07
CA ALA A 60 20.89 3.21 -1.22
C ALA A 60 21.31 2.18 -2.27
N ALA A 61 20.33 1.66 -3.01
CA ALA A 61 20.60 0.70 -4.05
C ALA A 61 21.76 1.26 -4.88
N PRO A 62 22.84 0.48 -5.10
CA PRO A 62 23.85 0.91 -6.03
C PRO A 62 23.13 1.23 -7.33
N ASP A 63 23.45 2.37 -7.95
CA ASP A 63 22.94 2.76 -9.25
C ASP A 63 22.75 1.49 -10.08
N SER A 64 21.51 1.10 -10.25
CA SER A 64 21.17 -0.14 -10.93
C SER A 64 21.47 0.08 -12.41
N ALA A 65 22.66 -0.30 -12.79
CA ALA A 65 22.88 -0.67 -14.16
C ALA A 65 21.87 -1.77 -14.50
N ASP A 66 20.84 -1.42 -15.27
CA ASP A 66 20.00 -2.32 -16.06
C ASP A 66 19.52 -3.63 -15.37
N GLY A 67 18.95 -3.53 -14.19
CA GLY A 67 18.08 -4.58 -13.67
C GLY A 67 16.68 -4.36 -14.23
N GLU A 68 16.23 -5.22 -15.15
CA GLU A 68 14.80 -5.32 -15.48
C GLU A 68 14.04 -5.45 -14.16
N MET A 69 13.28 -4.43 -13.78
CA MET A 69 12.24 -4.58 -12.77
C MET A 69 11.37 -5.75 -13.27
N ALA A 70 11.32 -6.82 -12.51
CA ALA A 70 10.39 -7.90 -12.75
C ALA A 70 8.98 -7.30 -12.56
N THR A 71 8.45 -6.74 -13.62
CA THR A 71 7.07 -6.35 -13.71
C THR A 71 6.29 -7.65 -13.59
N VAL A 72 5.59 -7.86 -12.49
CA VAL A 72 4.57 -8.89 -12.40
C VAL A 72 3.53 -8.51 -13.44
N GLN A 73 3.64 -9.10 -14.63
CA GLN A 73 2.64 -8.95 -15.66
C GLN A 73 1.39 -9.68 -15.19
N PHE A 74 0.43 -8.92 -14.69
CA PHE A 74 -0.95 -9.37 -14.80
C PHE A 74 -1.23 -9.54 -16.30
N ALA A 75 -1.77 -10.70 -16.70
CA ALA A 75 -2.06 -11.01 -18.09
C ALA A 75 -3.11 -10.02 -18.64
N GLY A 76 -2.63 -8.98 -19.27
CA GLY A 76 -3.37 -7.89 -19.90
C GLY A 76 -2.36 -6.83 -20.30
N ASP A 77 -2.56 -6.27 -21.49
CA ASP A 77 -1.71 -5.22 -22.03
C ASP A 77 -1.44 -4.16 -20.94
N ALA A 78 -0.20 -4.02 -20.49
CA ALA A 78 0.20 -3.21 -19.34
C ALA A 78 -0.08 -1.69 -19.48
N SER A 79 -0.64 -1.28 -20.62
CA SER A 79 -0.93 0.12 -20.95
C SER A 79 -2.41 0.50 -20.91
N ALA A 80 -3.34 -0.46 -20.73
CA ALA A 80 -4.76 -0.15 -20.69
C ALA A 80 -5.52 -1.06 -19.73
N THR A 81 -6.29 -0.46 -18.83
CA THR A 81 -7.21 -1.16 -17.94
C THR A 81 -8.62 -1.11 -18.54
N THR A 82 -9.32 -2.24 -18.54
CA THR A 82 -10.63 -2.37 -19.18
C THR A 82 -11.66 -2.93 -18.21
N ALA A 83 -12.86 -2.34 -18.20
CA ALA A 83 -14.03 -2.85 -17.50
C ALA A 83 -15.22 -3.00 -18.46
N LEU A 84 -16.06 -4.01 -18.22
CA LEU A 84 -17.27 -4.32 -19.00
C LEU A 84 -18.48 -4.22 -18.09
N HIS A 85 -19.49 -3.46 -18.49
CA HIS A 85 -20.74 -3.34 -17.76
C HIS A 85 -21.90 -3.00 -18.70
N ASP A 86 -22.97 -3.78 -18.64
CA ASP A 86 -24.22 -3.57 -19.38
C ASP A 86 -24.07 -3.27 -20.88
N GLY A 87 -23.13 -3.96 -21.54
CA GLY A 87 -22.85 -3.77 -22.98
C GLY A 87 -21.99 -2.56 -23.30
N TYR A 88 -21.45 -1.90 -22.30
CA TYR A 88 -20.45 -0.85 -22.43
C TYR A 88 -19.07 -1.37 -22.06
N ILE A 89 -18.07 -0.81 -22.71
CA ILE A 89 -16.65 -1.09 -22.48
C ILE A 89 -16.00 0.22 -22.05
N TYR A 90 -15.43 0.24 -20.87
CA TYR A 90 -14.64 1.33 -20.35
C TYR A 90 -13.16 0.98 -20.53
N VAL A 91 -12.41 1.85 -21.16
CA VAL A 91 -10.97 1.67 -21.42
C VAL A 91 -10.21 2.84 -20.87
N LEU A 92 -9.41 2.59 -19.87
CA LEU A 92 -8.52 3.57 -19.24
C LEU A 92 -7.13 3.41 -19.86
N SER A 93 -6.61 4.48 -20.44
CA SER A 93 -5.28 4.53 -21.04
C SER A 93 -4.65 5.88 -20.73
N ASN A 94 -3.52 5.89 -20.03
CA ASN A 94 -2.84 7.10 -19.59
C ASN A 94 -3.80 8.08 -18.89
N SER A 95 -4.07 9.25 -19.50
CA SER A 95 -4.95 10.29 -18.99
C SER A 95 -6.36 10.27 -19.57
N GLU A 96 -6.71 9.25 -20.37
CA GLU A 96 -8.01 9.17 -21.07
C GLU A 96 -8.83 7.97 -20.60
N LEU A 97 -10.10 8.21 -20.31
CA LEU A 97 -11.13 7.19 -20.17
C LEU A 97 -12.02 7.20 -21.40
N ARG A 98 -11.98 6.12 -22.18
CA ARG A 98 -12.84 5.92 -23.37
C ARG A 98 -14.01 5.04 -23.03
N ILE A 99 -15.19 5.43 -23.50
CA ILE A 99 -16.43 4.69 -23.32
C ILE A 99 -16.93 4.23 -24.68
N LEU A 100 -17.03 2.91 -24.84
CA LEU A 100 -17.47 2.29 -26.06
C LEU A 100 -18.75 1.49 -25.80
N ARG A 101 -19.60 1.41 -26.78
CA ARG A 101 -20.76 0.52 -26.79
C ARG A 101 -20.44 -0.71 -27.64
N ALA A 102 -20.61 -1.89 -27.07
CA ALA A 102 -20.50 -3.14 -27.81
C ALA A 102 -21.80 -3.40 -28.59
N ALA A 103 -21.69 -3.70 -29.88
CA ALA A 103 -22.81 -4.05 -30.76
C ALA A 103 -22.40 -5.24 -31.64
N GLY A 104 -22.59 -6.44 -31.13
CA GLY A 104 -22.17 -7.68 -31.80
C GLY A 104 -20.64 -7.73 -31.93
N ALA A 105 -20.16 -7.82 -33.18
CA ALA A 105 -18.72 -7.86 -33.48
C ALA A 105 -18.06 -6.46 -33.64
N SER A 106 -18.84 -5.38 -33.46
CA SER A 106 -18.37 -4.00 -33.60
C SER A 106 -18.48 -3.23 -32.29
N THR A 107 -17.65 -2.18 -32.16
CA THR A 107 -17.73 -1.22 -31.06
C THR A 107 -17.91 0.19 -31.61
N THR A 108 -18.67 1.01 -30.90
CA THR A 108 -18.84 2.42 -31.21
C THR A 108 -18.38 3.25 -30.03
N GLN A 109 -17.42 4.12 -30.23
CA GLN A 109 -16.98 5.07 -29.18
C GLN A 109 -18.09 6.10 -28.96
N LEU A 110 -18.50 6.24 -27.70
CA LEU A 110 -19.55 7.17 -27.29
C LEU A 110 -18.98 8.44 -26.69
N ASN A 111 -17.92 8.29 -25.87
CA ASN A 111 -17.33 9.39 -25.16
C ASN A 111 -15.84 9.17 -24.87
N THR A 112 -15.13 10.25 -24.60
CA THR A 112 -13.78 10.27 -24.05
C THR A 112 -13.74 11.33 -22.97
N LEU A 113 -13.29 10.95 -21.78
CA LEU A 113 -13.09 11.86 -20.66
C LEU A 113 -11.59 12.02 -20.45
N ASP A 114 -11.15 13.26 -20.31
CA ASP A 114 -9.85 13.59 -19.77
C ASP A 114 -9.89 13.38 -18.25
N ILE A 115 -9.03 12.51 -17.75
CA ILE A 115 -8.94 12.17 -16.33
C ILE A 115 -7.63 12.69 -15.71
N SER A 116 -6.85 13.46 -16.46
CA SER A 116 -5.65 14.08 -15.90
C SER A 116 -6.02 14.98 -14.73
N SER A 117 -5.19 14.99 -13.70
CA SER A 117 -5.39 15.84 -12.51
C SER A 117 -5.25 17.34 -12.83
N GLY A 118 -4.82 17.68 -14.05
CA GLY A 118 -4.49 19.05 -14.44
C GLY A 118 -3.22 19.58 -13.75
N THR A 119 -2.58 18.75 -12.93
CA THR A 119 -1.33 19.07 -12.20
C THR A 119 -0.10 18.60 -12.94
N SER A 120 -0.22 18.19 -14.22
CA SER A 120 0.95 17.81 -15.01
C SER A 120 1.88 19.02 -15.16
N SER A 121 2.85 19.13 -14.27
CA SER A 121 4.06 19.93 -14.47
C SER A 121 4.99 19.16 -15.42
N GLU A 122 5.98 19.81 -16.00
CA GLU A 122 7.02 19.12 -16.80
C GLU A 122 7.73 18.02 -15.98
N ASP A 123 7.60 18.06 -14.64
CA ASP A 123 8.28 17.22 -13.68
C ASP A 123 7.35 16.18 -12.99
N SER A 124 6.09 16.07 -13.41
CA SER A 124 5.16 15.07 -12.87
C SER A 124 4.40 14.35 -13.97
N TYR A 125 4.16 13.06 -13.76
CA TYR A 125 3.36 12.24 -14.66
C TYR A 125 2.29 11.50 -13.87
N GLU A 126 1.15 11.27 -14.52
CA GLU A 126 0.04 10.48 -13.97
C GLU A 126 -0.17 9.26 -14.85
N PHE A 127 -0.29 8.08 -14.23
CA PHE A 127 -0.52 6.82 -14.94
C PHE A 127 -1.73 6.07 -14.38
N ALA A 128 -2.36 5.31 -15.29
CA ALA A 128 -3.55 4.54 -14.98
C ALA A 128 -3.20 3.28 -14.19
N ASN A 129 -3.96 3.00 -13.11
CA ASN A 129 -3.78 1.81 -12.30
C ASN A 129 -4.95 0.83 -12.43
N ALA A 130 -6.20 1.30 -12.22
CA ALA A 130 -7.35 0.42 -12.14
C ALA A 130 -8.64 1.08 -12.61
N LEU A 131 -9.54 0.25 -13.13
CA LEU A 131 -10.96 0.52 -13.33
C LEU A 131 -11.78 -0.51 -12.56
N LEU A 132 -12.83 -0.04 -11.88
CA LEU A 132 -13.79 -0.90 -11.21
C LEU A 132 -15.19 -0.35 -11.44
N VAL A 133 -16.12 -1.23 -11.83
CA VAL A 133 -17.54 -0.89 -12.00
C VAL A 133 -18.35 -1.70 -11.00
N GLU A 134 -19.21 -1.02 -10.26
CA GLU A 134 -20.16 -1.62 -9.33
C GLU A 134 -21.50 -0.90 -9.43
N GLY A 135 -22.53 -1.58 -9.98
CA GLY A 135 -23.80 -0.94 -10.29
C GLY A 135 -23.63 0.28 -11.20
N ASP A 136 -24.20 1.40 -10.81
CA ASP A 136 -24.10 2.67 -11.56
C ASP A 136 -22.86 3.50 -11.14
N ARG A 137 -21.84 2.89 -10.57
CA ARG A 137 -20.61 3.56 -10.14
C ARG A 137 -19.40 3.06 -10.90
N LEU A 138 -18.60 3.99 -11.38
CA LEU A 138 -17.31 3.73 -12.00
C LEU A 138 -16.21 4.40 -11.18
N ALA A 139 -15.29 3.60 -10.69
CA ALA A 139 -14.08 4.05 -10.03
C ALA A 139 -12.92 4.01 -11.03
N VAL A 140 -12.21 5.13 -11.14
CA VAL A 140 -11.00 5.30 -11.95
C VAL A 140 -9.86 5.60 -11.00
N VAL A 141 -8.84 4.74 -10.98
CA VAL A 141 -7.66 4.90 -10.12
C VAL A 141 -6.45 5.22 -10.96
N THR A 142 -5.74 6.27 -10.57
CA THR A 142 -4.48 6.71 -11.16
C THR A 142 -3.46 6.98 -10.06
N THR A 143 -2.18 6.99 -10.42
CA THR A 143 -1.11 7.48 -9.53
C THR A 143 -0.40 8.63 -10.20
N ALA A 144 -0.22 9.73 -9.47
CA ALA A 144 0.65 10.83 -9.83
C ALA A 144 2.00 10.66 -9.14
N SER A 145 3.08 10.70 -9.93
CA SER A 145 4.46 10.61 -9.44
C SER A 145 5.27 11.83 -9.87
N SER A 146 6.16 12.31 -9.01
CA SER A 146 7.13 13.33 -9.37
C SER A 146 8.36 12.70 -10.03
N MET A 147 8.90 13.37 -11.05
CA MET A 147 10.18 12.99 -11.67
C MET A 147 11.39 13.57 -10.91
N ASP A 148 11.15 14.41 -9.91
CA ASP A 148 12.22 14.99 -9.11
C ASP A 148 12.69 13.94 -8.09
N SER A 149 13.92 13.43 -8.32
CA SER A 149 14.54 12.40 -7.49
C SER A 149 14.81 12.83 -6.03
N ASP A 150 14.77 14.14 -5.78
CA ASP A 150 15.01 14.70 -4.44
C ASP A 150 13.71 14.73 -3.60
N LEU A 151 12.54 14.43 -4.20
CA LEU A 151 11.25 14.36 -3.54
C LEU A 151 10.84 12.90 -3.30
N SER A 152 11.55 12.21 -2.43
CA SER A 152 11.07 10.94 -1.88
C SER A 152 9.71 11.19 -1.20
N GLY A 153 8.72 10.35 -1.48
CA GLY A 153 7.38 10.45 -0.86
C GLY A 153 6.34 11.24 -1.64
N SER A 154 6.59 11.60 -2.91
CA SER A 154 5.68 12.43 -3.70
C SER A 154 4.62 11.68 -4.52
N ASP A 155 4.55 10.35 -4.39
CA ASP A 155 3.52 9.57 -5.07
C ASP A 155 2.16 9.77 -4.42
N VAL A 156 1.15 10.03 -5.23
CA VAL A 156 -0.23 10.21 -4.77
C VAL A 156 -1.17 9.34 -5.58
N CYS A 157 -1.87 8.44 -4.91
CA CYS A 157 -2.94 7.64 -5.49
C CYS A 157 -4.23 8.46 -5.54
N HIS A 158 -4.79 8.65 -6.72
CA HIS A 158 -6.06 9.33 -6.95
C HIS A 158 -7.15 8.33 -7.29
N LEU A 159 -8.34 8.54 -6.74
CA LEU A 159 -9.56 7.84 -7.10
C LEU A 159 -10.60 8.85 -7.53
N ARG A 160 -11.11 8.71 -8.76
CA ARG A 160 -12.25 9.46 -9.28
C ARG A 160 -13.45 8.54 -9.34
N LEU A 161 -14.51 8.92 -8.63
CA LEU A 161 -15.77 8.18 -8.59
C LEU A 161 -16.80 8.87 -9.47
N TYR A 162 -17.31 8.15 -10.47
CA TYR A 162 -18.32 8.63 -11.41
C TYR A 162 -19.66 7.94 -11.22
N ASP A 163 -20.74 8.67 -11.48
CA ASP A 163 -22.06 8.12 -11.77
C ASP A 163 -22.12 7.76 -13.26
N ILE A 164 -22.47 6.51 -13.55
CA ILE A 164 -22.61 5.96 -14.91
C ILE A 164 -24.03 5.43 -15.18
N SER A 165 -25.04 5.91 -14.44
CA SER A 165 -26.46 5.62 -14.74
C SER A 165 -26.82 5.99 -16.17
N GLU A 166 -26.16 7.00 -16.75
CA GLU A 166 -26.13 7.32 -18.16
C GLU A 166 -24.71 7.08 -18.72
N PRO A 167 -24.38 5.87 -19.18
CA PRO A 167 -23.02 5.49 -19.53
C PRO A 167 -22.36 6.35 -20.61
N SER A 168 -23.17 7.00 -21.48
CA SER A 168 -22.65 7.92 -22.52
C SER A 168 -22.20 9.27 -21.96
N THR A 169 -22.64 9.64 -20.76
CA THR A 169 -22.39 10.94 -20.13
C THR A 169 -22.08 10.80 -18.64
N PRO A 170 -20.99 10.10 -18.26
CA PRO A 170 -20.59 9.92 -16.86
C PRO A 170 -20.46 11.26 -16.15
N THR A 171 -20.92 11.30 -14.91
CA THR A 171 -20.81 12.49 -14.07
C THR A 171 -19.82 12.23 -12.93
N LEU A 172 -18.78 13.04 -12.83
CA LEU A 172 -17.84 12.97 -11.70
C LEU A 172 -18.57 13.36 -10.40
N LEU A 173 -18.63 12.41 -9.47
CA LEU A 173 -19.23 12.64 -8.14
C LEU A 173 -18.21 13.23 -7.18
N ARG A 174 -17.02 12.63 -7.13
CA ARG A 174 -15.97 13.03 -6.18
C ARG A 174 -14.59 12.52 -6.59
N THR A 175 -13.57 13.23 -6.15
CA THR A 175 -12.17 12.82 -6.25
C THR A 175 -11.61 12.62 -4.85
N PHE A 176 -10.94 11.49 -4.65
CA PHE A 176 -10.20 11.19 -3.44
C PHE A 176 -8.72 11.08 -3.76
N SER A 177 -7.88 11.41 -2.80
CA SER A 177 -6.44 11.16 -2.87
C SER A 177 -5.94 10.51 -1.59
N GLN A 178 -4.84 9.79 -1.69
CA GLN A 178 -4.07 9.29 -0.56
C GLN A 178 -2.62 9.11 -0.97
N ASP A 179 -1.69 9.39 -0.06
CA ASP A 179 -0.27 9.26 -0.32
C ASP A 179 0.09 7.81 -0.67
N GLY A 180 1.09 7.67 -1.54
CA GLY A 180 1.66 6.41 -1.97
C GLY A 180 1.18 5.91 -3.32
N LEU A 181 1.82 4.83 -3.77
CA LEU A 181 1.49 4.08 -4.97
C LEU A 181 0.23 3.23 -4.74
N TYR A 182 -0.50 2.98 -5.82
CA TYR A 182 -1.65 2.08 -5.80
C TYR A 182 -1.22 0.63 -5.56
N GLU A 183 -1.91 -0.05 -4.60
CA GLU A 183 -1.68 -1.47 -4.29
C GLU A 183 -2.90 -2.34 -4.59
N GLY A 184 -4.10 -1.79 -4.48
CA GLY A 184 -5.30 -2.56 -4.76
C GLY A 184 -6.61 -1.83 -4.52
N ILE A 185 -7.66 -2.34 -5.15
CA ILE A 185 -9.03 -1.85 -5.03
C ILE A 185 -10.02 -3.03 -5.05
N GLY A 186 -11.14 -2.88 -4.37
CA GLY A 186 -12.23 -3.83 -4.45
C GLY A 186 -13.50 -3.29 -3.81
N THR A 187 -14.62 -3.99 -3.99
CA THR A 187 -15.89 -3.62 -3.39
C THR A 187 -16.39 -4.68 -2.43
N ALA A 188 -16.98 -4.24 -1.33
CA ALA A 188 -17.69 -5.09 -0.40
C ALA A 188 -18.71 -4.28 0.39
N ASN A 189 -19.90 -4.85 0.63
CA ASN A 189 -20.93 -4.25 1.49
C ASN A 189 -21.31 -2.80 1.12
N GLY A 190 -21.31 -2.46 -0.17
CA GLY A 190 -21.59 -1.10 -0.65
C GLY A 190 -20.46 -0.09 -0.46
N LEU A 191 -19.29 -0.56 -0.05
CA LEU A 191 -18.06 0.22 0.06
C LEU A 191 -17.09 -0.14 -1.05
N LEU A 192 -16.34 0.85 -1.49
CA LEU A 192 -15.14 0.71 -2.29
C LEU A 192 -13.94 0.85 -1.34
N LEU A 193 -13.06 -0.12 -1.38
CA LEU A 193 -11.85 -0.20 -0.56
C LEU A 193 -10.64 0.09 -1.46
N LEU A 194 -9.88 1.14 -1.16
CA LEU A 194 -8.68 1.54 -1.88
C LEU A 194 -7.47 1.40 -0.97
N VAL A 195 -6.40 0.80 -1.48
CA VAL A 195 -5.14 0.62 -0.75
C VAL A 195 -3.99 1.25 -1.53
N SER A 196 -3.17 2.03 -0.83
CA SER A 196 -1.90 2.55 -1.32
C SER A 196 -0.79 2.33 -0.31
N SER A 197 0.47 2.33 -0.79
CA SER A 197 1.66 2.24 0.04
C SER A 197 2.69 3.28 -0.40
N GLY A 198 3.37 3.90 0.57
CA GLY A 198 4.37 4.93 0.31
C GLY A 198 5.54 4.86 1.26
N THR A 199 6.54 5.67 0.97
CA THR A 199 7.73 5.84 1.82
C THR A 199 7.61 7.16 2.58
N ALA A 200 7.90 7.13 3.87
CA ALA A 200 7.92 8.34 4.69
C ALA A 200 9.23 9.09 4.52
N ASP A 201 9.15 10.39 4.30
CA ASP A 201 10.33 11.27 4.38
C ASP A 201 10.80 11.33 5.82
N LEU A 202 12.11 11.15 6.02
CA LEU A 202 12.72 11.21 7.33
C LEU A 202 13.39 12.57 7.56
N ASP A 203 13.15 13.13 8.72
CA ASP A 203 13.88 14.30 9.18
C ASP A 203 15.30 13.89 9.61
N GLU A 204 16.31 14.44 8.95
CA GLU A 204 17.72 14.08 9.16
C GLU A 204 18.20 14.27 10.61
N ALA A 205 17.63 15.24 11.31
CA ALA A 205 18.07 15.56 12.67
C ALA A 205 17.48 14.62 13.72
N SER A 206 16.23 14.18 13.53
CA SER A 206 15.51 13.34 14.48
C SER A 206 15.46 11.86 14.08
N GLY A 207 15.68 11.54 12.80
CA GLY A 207 15.49 10.21 12.25
C GLY A 207 14.03 9.74 12.27
N SER A 208 13.10 10.62 12.59
CA SER A 208 11.65 10.34 12.59
C SER A 208 11.03 10.82 11.27
N ALA A 209 9.83 10.31 10.92
CA ALA A 209 9.12 10.83 9.75
C ALA A 209 8.89 12.35 9.87
N ALA A 210 9.18 13.09 8.81
CA ALA A 210 9.05 14.54 8.76
C ALA A 210 7.59 14.98 8.85
N SER A 211 6.66 14.20 8.24
CA SER A 211 5.23 14.45 8.24
C SER A 211 4.42 13.18 8.43
N MET A 212 3.14 13.33 8.67
CA MET A 212 2.17 12.23 8.62
C MET A 212 1.70 12.04 7.18
N PRO A 213 1.43 10.78 6.75
CA PRO A 213 0.78 10.51 5.48
C PRO A 213 -0.55 11.24 5.34
N GLN A 214 -0.88 11.68 4.12
CA GLN A 214 -2.04 12.51 3.83
C GLN A 214 -3.13 11.72 3.12
N ILE A 215 -4.37 12.15 3.34
CA ILE A 215 -5.56 11.76 2.57
C ILE A 215 -6.25 13.03 2.10
N GLY A 216 -6.91 12.96 0.95
CA GLY A 216 -7.61 14.11 0.39
C GLY A 216 -9.01 13.78 -0.09
N ASP A 217 -9.87 14.79 -0.07
CA ASP A 217 -11.23 14.77 -0.58
C ASP A 217 -11.48 16.03 -1.40
N ASN A 218 -11.67 15.86 -2.71
CA ASN A 218 -11.62 16.93 -3.70
C ASN A 218 -10.28 17.70 -3.65
N ALA A 219 -10.29 18.97 -3.29
CA ALA A 219 -9.09 19.80 -3.21
C ALA A 219 -8.54 19.95 -1.78
N GLU A 220 -9.19 19.35 -0.79
CA GLU A 220 -8.78 19.41 0.61
C GLU A 220 -7.93 18.20 0.96
N SER A 221 -6.83 18.43 1.66
CA SER A 221 -5.93 17.37 2.16
C SER A 221 -5.75 17.50 3.66
N GLU A 222 -5.72 16.36 4.34
CA GLU A 222 -5.50 16.29 5.78
C GLU A 222 -4.61 15.09 6.13
N ALA A 223 -3.90 15.20 7.25
CA ALA A 223 -3.11 14.09 7.76
C ALA A 223 -4.00 12.95 8.24
N VAL A 224 -3.61 11.71 7.95
CA VAL A 224 -4.27 10.54 8.54
C VAL A 224 -4.20 10.64 10.06
N PRO A 225 -5.33 10.63 10.78
CA PRO A 225 -5.31 10.76 12.23
C PRO A 225 -4.50 9.64 12.89
N ALA A 226 -3.64 9.96 13.85
CA ALA A 226 -2.78 8.99 14.53
C ALA A 226 -3.56 7.80 15.12
N ALA A 227 -4.76 8.04 15.63
CA ALA A 227 -5.64 6.99 16.18
C ALA A 227 -6.10 5.96 15.12
N GLN A 228 -5.91 6.26 13.83
CA GLN A 228 -6.21 5.36 12.72
C GLN A 228 -4.99 4.54 12.27
N PHE A 229 -3.82 4.76 12.86
CA PHE A 229 -2.61 4.02 12.57
C PHE A 229 -2.47 2.76 13.42
N TYR A 230 -2.07 1.68 12.77
CA TYR A 230 -1.56 0.47 13.40
C TYR A 230 -0.05 0.38 13.21
N LEU A 231 0.68 0.30 14.32
CA LEU A 231 2.13 0.20 14.36
C LEU A 231 2.55 -1.27 14.36
N SER A 232 3.28 -1.67 13.35
CA SER A 232 3.85 -3.01 13.24
C SER A 232 5.05 -3.17 14.17
N SER A 233 5.24 -4.37 14.70
CA SER A 233 6.36 -4.67 15.61
C SER A 233 7.72 -4.74 14.91
N VAL A 234 7.71 -5.04 13.62
CA VAL A 234 8.91 -5.10 12.77
C VAL A 234 8.66 -4.26 11.52
N LEU A 235 9.59 -3.37 11.22
CA LEU A 235 9.57 -2.55 10.02
C LEU A 235 10.95 -2.65 9.35
N ASP A 236 10.97 -3.01 8.09
CA ASP A 236 12.18 -3.18 7.28
C ASP A 236 12.59 -1.92 6.52
N ALA A 237 11.64 -1.03 6.25
CA ALA A 237 11.86 0.26 5.61
C ALA A 237 10.89 1.31 6.18
N PRO A 238 11.16 2.62 6.03
CA PRO A 238 10.31 3.69 6.55
C PRO A 238 9.05 3.85 5.67
N THR A 239 8.28 2.77 5.53
CA THR A 239 7.10 2.72 4.67
C THR A 239 5.81 2.71 5.46
N PHE A 240 4.73 3.09 4.79
CA PHE A 240 3.39 3.05 5.32
C PHE A 240 2.39 2.58 4.26
N SER A 241 1.22 2.16 4.69
CA SER A 241 0.10 1.85 3.80
C SER A 241 -1.18 2.46 4.32
N ILE A 242 -2.05 2.90 3.41
CA ILE A 242 -3.35 3.51 3.72
C ILE A 242 -4.45 2.67 3.09
N VAL A 243 -5.46 2.35 3.88
CA VAL A 243 -6.70 1.68 3.46
C VAL A 243 -7.84 2.67 3.66
N SER A 244 -8.51 3.06 2.58
CA SER A 244 -9.69 3.93 2.62
C SER A 244 -10.95 3.15 2.28
N ALA A 245 -12.01 3.36 3.07
CA ALA A 245 -13.36 2.90 2.77
C ALA A 245 -14.19 4.08 2.25
N ILE A 246 -14.76 3.94 1.06
CA ILE A 246 -15.54 4.97 0.38
C ILE A 246 -16.93 4.41 0.09
N SER A 247 -17.96 5.08 0.55
CA SER A 247 -19.35 4.70 0.33
C SER A 247 -19.74 4.93 -1.13
N LEU A 248 -20.21 3.89 -1.81
CA LEU A 248 -20.71 3.97 -3.17
C LEU A 248 -22.08 4.68 -3.26
N ALA A 249 -22.82 4.73 -2.15
CA ALA A 249 -24.17 5.31 -2.12
C ALA A 249 -24.12 6.84 -2.17
N ASP A 250 -23.27 7.47 -1.37
CA ASP A 250 -23.19 8.92 -1.21
C ASP A 250 -21.84 9.53 -1.63
N ALA A 251 -20.93 8.72 -2.14
CA ALA A 251 -19.61 9.14 -2.58
C ALA A 251 -18.84 9.88 -1.47
N GLN A 252 -18.83 9.33 -0.25
CA GLN A 252 -18.11 9.89 0.89
C GLN A 252 -17.04 8.91 1.37
N ARG A 253 -15.89 9.43 1.85
CA ARG A 253 -14.95 8.62 2.61
C ARG A 253 -15.59 8.31 3.97
N SER A 254 -15.90 7.05 4.20
CA SER A 254 -16.56 6.59 5.43
C SER A 254 -15.57 6.08 6.47
N GLY A 255 -14.35 5.73 6.07
CA GLY A 255 -13.33 5.28 7.00
C GLY A 255 -11.93 5.28 6.40
N VAL A 256 -10.94 5.28 7.29
CA VAL A 256 -9.52 5.15 6.94
C VAL A 256 -8.80 4.34 8.02
N ARG A 257 -7.85 3.53 7.59
CA ARG A 257 -6.82 2.90 8.44
C ARG A 257 -5.48 3.02 7.76
N ALA A 258 -4.44 3.19 8.56
CA ALA A 258 -3.08 3.16 8.07
C ALA A 258 -2.23 2.19 8.89
N PHE A 259 -1.17 1.71 8.27
CA PHE A 259 -0.23 0.76 8.85
C PHE A 259 1.18 1.24 8.60
N THR A 260 2.12 0.97 9.51
CA THR A 260 3.54 1.04 9.17
C THR A 260 3.92 -0.23 8.39
N GLY A 261 4.68 -0.05 7.31
CA GLY A 261 5.08 -1.09 6.36
C GLY A 261 4.26 -1.11 5.09
N THR A 262 4.81 -1.74 4.04
CA THR A 262 4.21 -1.85 2.71
C THR A 262 3.26 -3.03 2.65
N ILE A 263 2.06 -2.81 2.15
CA ILE A 263 1.10 -3.87 1.79
C ILE A 263 1.31 -4.19 0.32
N ASP A 264 1.70 -5.43 0.02
CA ASP A 264 2.00 -5.88 -1.35
C ASP A 264 0.81 -6.57 -2.03
N HIS A 265 -0.11 -7.10 -1.23
CA HIS A 265 -1.27 -7.82 -1.77
C HIS A 265 -2.55 -7.44 -1.04
N VAL A 266 -3.60 -7.25 -1.83
CA VAL A 266 -4.93 -6.85 -1.37
C VAL A 266 -5.97 -7.81 -1.90
N CYS A 267 -6.88 -8.27 -1.06
CA CYS A 267 -8.06 -9.03 -1.46
C CYS A 267 -9.27 -8.53 -0.68
N VAL A 268 -10.29 -8.07 -1.39
CA VAL A 268 -11.53 -7.53 -0.80
C VAL A 268 -12.68 -8.48 -1.04
N SER A 269 -13.47 -8.74 -0.01
CA SER A 269 -14.70 -9.51 -0.08
C SER A 269 -15.68 -9.08 1.01
N GLU A 270 -16.92 -9.54 0.93
CA GLU A 270 -17.93 -9.33 2.01
C GLU A 270 -17.48 -9.89 3.37
N GLN A 271 -16.54 -10.83 3.38
CA GLN A 271 -16.02 -11.46 4.59
C GLN A 271 -14.91 -10.65 5.26
N GLY A 272 -14.35 -9.66 4.58
CA GLY A 272 -13.29 -8.82 5.09
C GLY A 272 -12.34 -8.32 4.00
N VAL A 273 -11.46 -7.45 4.44
CA VAL A 273 -10.30 -6.99 3.67
C VAL A 273 -9.10 -7.79 4.15
N PHE A 274 -8.47 -8.52 3.23
CA PHE A 274 -7.27 -9.30 3.51
C PHE A 274 -6.09 -8.58 2.90
N LEU A 275 -5.05 -8.39 3.68
CA LEU A 275 -3.84 -7.67 3.29
C LEU A 275 -2.64 -8.55 3.61
N ALA A 276 -1.64 -8.54 2.74
CA ALA A 276 -0.35 -9.14 3.03
C ALA A 276 0.73 -8.07 3.01
N ARG A 277 1.51 -8.02 4.07
CA ARG A 277 2.64 -7.13 4.24
C ARG A 277 3.91 -7.97 4.25
N SER A 278 4.78 -7.75 3.26
CA SER A 278 6.10 -8.38 3.25
C SER A 278 7.08 -7.67 4.18
N ILE A 279 7.93 -8.44 4.82
CA ILE A 279 9.03 -7.99 5.67
C ILE A 279 10.28 -8.64 5.12
N ARG A 280 11.25 -7.84 4.65
CA ARG A 280 12.50 -8.31 4.07
C ARG A 280 13.66 -7.81 4.89
N MET A 281 14.53 -8.72 5.29
CA MET A 281 15.81 -8.39 5.90
C MET A 281 16.91 -8.91 5.00
N GLU A 282 17.67 -8.00 4.42
CA GLU A 282 18.82 -8.34 3.57
C GLU A 282 20.11 -8.14 4.37
N SER A 283 21.06 -9.06 4.25
CA SER A 283 22.42 -8.83 4.72
C SER A 283 23.37 -8.80 3.54
N HIS A 284 24.22 -7.82 3.54
CA HIS A 284 25.36 -7.76 2.63
C HIS A 284 26.59 -8.29 3.35
N GLY A 285 27.10 -9.47 2.92
CA GLY A 285 28.35 -9.97 3.48
C GLY A 285 29.55 -9.13 3.06
N ASP A 286 30.62 -9.12 3.90
CA ASP A 286 31.88 -8.36 3.70
C ASP A 286 32.64 -8.62 2.39
N ALA A 287 32.21 -9.60 1.58
CA ALA A 287 32.79 -9.92 0.28
C ALA A 287 32.64 -8.79 -0.76
N TYR A 288 31.74 -7.82 -0.53
CA TYR A 288 31.50 -6.68 -1.44
C TYR A 288 32.65 -5.68 -1.51
N LYS A 289 33.56 -5.69 -0.56
CA LYS A 289 34.63 -4.68 -0.47
C LYS A 289 35.94 -5.02 -1.20
N LYS A 290 36.12 -6.20 -1.77
CA LYS A 290 37.44 -6.61 -2.29
C LYS A 290 37.58 -6.95 -3.75
N ASP A 291 36.60 -7.42 -4.43
CA ASP A 291 36.73 -7.79 -5.86
C ASP A 291 35.43 -7.58 -6.63
N HIS A 292 35.53 -6.84 -7.72
CA HIS A 292 34.41 -6.45 -8.58
C HIS A 292 33.62 -7.60 -9.25
N TYR A 293 33.85 -8.85 -8.89
CA TYR A 293 33.24 -10.03 -9.52
C TYR A 293 32.84 -11.18 -8.57
N SER A 294 32.82 -10.98 -7.27
CA SER A 294 32.29 -12.04 -6.41
C SER A 294 30.76 -11.97 -6.37
N VAL A 295 30.11 -13.03 -6.82
CA VAL A 295 28.68 -13.26 -6.56
C VAL A 295 28.54 -13.38 -5.05
N THR A 296 28.09 -12.33 -4.40
CA THR A 296 27.73 -12.36 -3.00
C THR A 296 26.45 -13.18 -2.86
N ASN A 297 26.48 -14.19 -2.02
CA ASN A 297 25.26 -14.86 -1.59
C ASN A 297 24.46 -13.86 -0.76
N HIS A 298 23.44 -13.27 -1.38
CA HIS A 298 22.45 -12.50 -0.67
C HIS A 298 21.58 -13.51 0.08
N ALA A 299 21.71 -13.56 1.40
CA ALA A 299 20.73 -14.26 2.19
C ALA A 299 19.58 -13.27 2.47
N ILE A 300 18.42 -13.56 1.90
CA ILE A 300 17.19 -12.83 2.16
C ILE A 300 16.44 -13.62 3.23
N ASN A 301 16.22 -12.99 4.35
CA ASN A 301 15.34 -13.51 5.39
C ASN A 301 14.01 -12.78 5.29
N ALA A 302 12.98 -13.49 4.84
CA ALA A 302 11.69 -12.90 4.53
C ALA A 302 10.57 -13.51 5.37
N ALA A 303 9.61 -12.68 5.74
CA ALA A 303 8.35 -13.09 6.33
C ALA A 303 7.21 -12.28 5.72
N THR A 304 6.00 -12.79 5.82
CA THR A 304 4.79 -12.07 5.47
C THR A 304 3.86 -12.00 6.67
N GLU A 305 3.35 -10.83 6.97
CA GLU A 305 2.27 -10.65 7.92
C GLU A 305 0.94 -10.57 7.17
N LEU A 306 0.05 -11.53 7.43
CA LEU A 306 -1.32 -11.49 6.93
C LEU A 306 -2.19 -10.73 7.92
N LEU A 307 -2.91 -9.72 7.41
CA LEU A 307 -3.85 -8.92 8.17
C LEU A 307 -5.27 -9.16 7.64
N ARG A 308 -6.24 -9.18 8.53
CA ARG A 308 -7.66 -9.19 8.17
C ARG A 308 -8.38 -8.07 8.87
N LEU A 309 -9.08 -7.24 8.09
CA LEU A 309 -9.94 -6.16 8.58
C LEU A 309 -11.40 -6.49 8.30
N THR A 310 -12.31 -5.83 9.03
CA THR A 310 -13.73 -5.79 8.63
C THR A 310 -13.87 -5.07 7.29
N ALA A 311 -14.86 -5.49 6.49
CA ALA A 311 -15.23 -4.78 5.25
C ALA A 311 -16.40 -3.81 5.55
N ASP A 312 -16.17 -2.88 6.46
CA ASP A 312 -17.09 -1.81 6.86
C ASP A 312 -16.33 -0.48 7.02
N ALA A 313 -17.04 0.58 7.40
CA ALA A 313 -16.46 1.90 7.60
C ALA A 313 -15.40 1.95 8.72
N ASP A 314 -15.48 1.05 9.70
CA ASP A 314 -14.56 1.05 10.84
C ASP A 314 -13.21 0.42 10.48
N LEU A 315 -13.16 -0.46 9.46
CA LEU A 315 -11.95 -1.18 9.06
C LEU A 315 -11.21 -1.79 10.26
N THR A 316 -11.98 -2.39 11.17
CA THR A 316 -11.42 -2.94 12.41
C THR A 316 -10.54 -4.14 12.12
N MET A 317 -9.33 -4.15 12.68
CA MET A 317 -8.43 -5.29 12.57
C MET A 317 -8.98 -6.49 13.35
N LEU A 318 -9.26 -7.58 12.63
CA LEU A 318 -9.83 -8.82 13.19
C LEU A 318 -8.74 -9.84 13.53
N ALA A 319 -7.68 -9.89 12.73
CA ALA A 319 -6.61 -10.86 12.91
C ALA A 319 -5.31 -10.38 12.26
N SER A 320 -4.20 -10.85 12.81
CA SER A 320 -2.87 -10.77 12.25
C SER A 320 -2.19 -12.13 12.40
N LYS A 321 -1.46 -12.58 11.36
CA LYS A 321 -0.75 -13.85 11.39
C LYS A 321 0.56 -13.77 10.59
N PRO A 322 1.72 -13.95 11.23
CA PRO A 322 2.98 -14.03 10.52
C PRO A 322 3.14 -15.40 9.84
N LEU A 323 3.76 -15.38 8.67
CA LEU A 323 4.15 -16.54 7.86
C LEU A 323 5.60 -16.39 7.44
N ALA A 324 6.36 -17.51 7.41
CA ALA A 324 7.70 -17.51 6.86
C ALA A 324 7.67 -17.39 5.34
N GLY A 325 8.61 -16.63 4.76
CA GLY A 325 8.72 -16.40 3.32
C GLY A 325 7.77 -15.32 2.79
N GLU A 326 7.83 -15.10 1.50
CA GLU A 326 7.02 -14.12 0.79
C GLU A 326 5.79 -14.76 0.18
N VAL A 327 4.70 -13.98 0.08
CA VAL A 327 3.50 -14.40 -0.66
C VAL A 327 3.78 -14.20 -2.15
N ALA A 328 3.80 -15.29 -2.89
CA ALA A 328 3.96 -15.27 -4.35
C ALA A 328 2.62 -15.11 -5.07
N ALA A 329 1.54 -15.67 -4.50
CA ALA A 329 0.18 -15.54 -5.00
C ALA A 329 -0.82 -15.87 -3.89
N TRP A 330 -2.02 -15.33 -3.98
CA TRP A 330 -3.11 -15.70 -3.12
C TRP A 330 -4.46 -15.70 -3.85
N GLU A 331 -5.41 -16.44 -3.33
CA GLU A 331 -6.77 -16.52 -3.84
C GLU A 331 -7.76 -16.69 -2.68
N LEU A 332 -8.79 -15.87 -2.67
CA LEU A 332 -9.90 -16.02 -1.75
C LEU A 332 -10.97 -16.94 -2.36
N ASN A 333 -11.14 -18.12 -1.76
CA ASN A 333 -12.27 -18.97 -2.09
C ASN A 333 -13.47 -18.63 -1.18
N ALA A 334 -14.40 -17.83 -1.69
CA ALA A 334 -15.57 -17.38 -0.96
C ALA A 334 -16.49 -18.54 -0.54
N GLN A 335 -16.59 -19.62 -1.35
CA GLN A 335 -17.45 -20.78 -1.04
C GLN A 335 -16.88 -21.62 0.11
N ALA A 336 -15.55 -21.77 0.15
CA ALA A 336 -14.86 -22.47 1.21
C ALA A 336 -14.62 -21.60 2.45
N ASN A 337 -14.89 -20.30 2.39
CA ASN A 337 -14.52 -19.31 3.39
C ASN A 337 -13.04 -19.42 3.78
N ALA A 338 -12.20 -19.56 2.76
CA ALA A 338 -10.77 -19.83 2.91
C ALA A 338 -9.93 -18.91 2.00
N LEU A 339 -8.86 -18.36 2.54
CA LEU A 339 -7.81 -17.68 1.80
C LEU A 339 -6.69 -18.67 1.53
N TYR A 340 -6.41 -18.93 0.26
CA TYR A 340 -5.29 -19.76 -0.18
C TYR A 340 -4.09 -18.86 -0.45
N VAL A 341 -2.96 -19.19 0.13
CA VAL A 341 -1.72 -18.43 0.01
C VAL A 341 -0.61 -19.35 -0.50
N VAL A 342 0.01 -18.98 -1.60
CA VAL A 342 1.22 -19.63 -2.13
C VAL A 342 2.41 -18.79 -1.69
N ARG A 343 3.38 -19.43 -1.04
CA ARG A 343 4.59 -18.80 -0.51
C ARG A 343 5.82 -19.29 -1.24
N SER A 344 6.79 -18.41 -1.48
CA SER A 344 8.17 -18.81 -1.73
C SER A 344 8.93 -18.82 -0.41
N LEU A 345 9.67 -19.90 -0.16
CA LEU A 345 10.60 -19.99 0.96
C LEU A 345 11.99 -19.84 0.35
N SER A 346 12.64 -18.75 0.63
CA SER A 346 14.03 -18.49 0.25
C SER A 346 15.00 -19.12 1.25
#